data_ac0d05663a96e1c9a18f627f4b58b91c
#
_entry.id   ac0d05663a96e1c9a18f627f4b58b91c
#
_cell.length_a   1.000
_cell.length_b   1.000
_cell.length_c   1.000
_cell.angle_alpha   90.00
_cell.angle_beta   90.00
_cell.angle_gamma   90.00
#
_symmetry.space_group_name_H-M   'P 1'
#
loop_
_entity.id
_entity.type
_entity.pdbx_description
1 polymer ?
#
loop_
_entity_poly.entity_id
_entity_poly.type
_entity_poly.pdbx_seq_one_letter_code
_entity_poly.pdbx_strand_id
1 'polypeptide(L)'
;EFFKNDFKPAFISSSMHFLHAVSISNLYQTNVIPVVNEENALVGTIGGQALLIALGDFSGANETGAVIELQMERSNFNISEINRIVESDGATILHLNITTRPQTLLLQVTIHLNKKEISTLIAAFERYDYSITYYSGEELFENDIDTNYRHLMNYLDI
;
A
#
# COMPACT_ATOMS: atom_id res chain seq x y z
N GLU A 1 19.98 -25.55 -28.55
CA GLU A 1 18.61 -26.16 -28.37
C GLU A 1 18.23 -26.42 -26.91
N PHE A 2 19.13 -26.28 -25.93
CA PHE A 2 18.92 -26.62 -24.52
C PHE A 2 18.06 -25.61 -23.71
N PHE A 3 17.77 -24.43 -24.20
CA PHE A 3 17.12 -23.35 -23.41
C PHE A 3 15.68 -23.02 -23.81
N LYS A 4 15.09 -23.70 -24.77
CA LYS A 4 13.77 -23.32 -25.31
C LYS A 4 12.57 -23.68 -24.42
N ASN A 5 12.71 -24.57 -23.43
CA ASN A 5 11.60 -25.06 -22.62
C ASN A 5 11.50 -24.45 -21.22
N ASP A 6 12.48 -23.64 -20.78
CA ASP A 6 12.51 -23.08 -19.42
C ASP A 6 12.12 -21.59 -19.34
N PHE A 7 11.81 -20.95 -20.47
CA PHE A 7 11.37 -19.56 -20.45
C PHE A 7 9.89 -19.45 -20.09
N LYS A 8 9.61 -19.06 -18.85
CA LYS A 8 8.26 -18.65 -18.44
C LYS A 8 7.94 -17.31 -19.09
N PRO A 9 6.75 -17.11 -19.65
CA PRO A 9 6.36 -15.83 -20.26
C PRO A 9 6.15 -14.77 -19.18
N ALA A 10 7.21 -14.05 -18.81
CA ALA A 10 7.19 -12.98 -17.84
C ALA A 10 7.16 -11.63 -18.55
N PHE A 11 6.04 -11.29 -19.19
CA PHE A 11 5.83 -10.01 -19.87
C PHE A 11 4.44 -9.44 -19.54
N ILE A 12 4.25 -8.15 -19.84
CA ILE A 12 2.93 -7.52 -19.79
C ILE A 12 2.58 -6.88 -21.14
N SER A 13 1.29 -6.74 -21.42
CA SER A 13 0.83 -5.91 -22.54
C SER A 13 0.95 -4.43 -22.19
N SER A 14 1.27 -3.59 -23.18
CA SER A 14 1.32 -2.13 -23.05
C SER A 14 -0.02 -1.49 -22.65
N SER A 15 -1.13 -2.21 -22.80
CA SER A 15 -2.47 -1.78 -22.36
C SER A 15 -2.80 -2.13 -20.91
N MET A 16 -1.96 -2.93 -20.23
CA MET A 16 -2.20 -3.35 -18.85
C MET A 16 -1.77 -2.28 -17.84
N HIS A 17 -2.48 -2.25 -16.72
CA HIS A 17 -2.10 -1.42 -15.58
C HIS A 17 -0.77 -1.90 -14.96
N PHE A 18 0.08 -0.97 -14.50
CA PHE A 18 1.43 -1.28 -13.98
C PHE A 18 1.43 -2.26 -12.79
N LEU A 19 0.34 -2.36 -12.02
CA LEU A 19 0.21 -3.34 -10.94
C LEU A 19 0.34 -4.80 -11.44
N HIS A 20 0.03 -5.07 -12.70
CA HIS A 20 0.32 -6.39 -13.29
C HIS A 20 1.81 -6.62 -13.44
N ALA A 21 2.59 -5.57 -13.75
CA ALA A 21 4.05 -5.68 -13.78
C ALA A 21 4.62 -5.96 -12.39
N VAL A 22 4.09 -5.32 -11.34
CA VAL A 22 4.48 -5.63 -9.94
C VAL A 22 4.21 -7.09 -9.61
N SER A 23 3.02 -7.60 -9.98
CA SER A 23 2.68 -9.01 -9.76
C SER A 23 3.63 -9.97 -10.49
N ILE A 24 3.98 -9.68 -11.74
CA ILE A 24 4.94 -10.46 -12.54
C ILE A 24 6.34 -10.40 -11.94
N SER A 25 6.80 -9.21 -11.53
CA SER A 25 8.08 -9.03 -10.85
C SER A 25 8.20 -9.94 -9.62
N ASN A 26 7.17 -9.96 -8.79
CA ASN A 26 7.13 -10.78 -7.57
C ASN A 26 7.04 -12.27 -7.89
N LEU A 27 6.18 -12.67 -8.82
CA LEU A 27 5.97 -14.08 -9.17
C LEU A 27 7.23 -14.72 -9.77
N TYR A 28 7.93 -13.99 -10.63
CA TYR A 28 9.10 -14.50 -11.35
C TYR A 28 10.44 -14.05 -10.76
N GLN A 29 10.41 -13.27 -9.66
CA GLN A 29 11.60 -12.72 -9.00
C GLN A 29 12.52 -11.99 -10.00
N THR A 30 11.92 -11.16 -10.85
CA THR A 30 12.64 -10.44 -11.91
C THR A 30 12.59 -8.93 -11.70
N ASN A 31 13.71 -8.26 -11.96
CA ASN A 31 13.82 -6.81 -11.91
C ASN A 31 13.57 -6.12 -13.25
N VAL A 32 13.35 -6.90 -14.33
CA VAL A 32 13.12 -6.38 -15.68
C VAL A 32 11.95 -7.12 -16.28
N ILE A 33 10.93 -6.38 -16.71
CA ILE A 33 9.70 -6.93 -17.28
C ILE A 33 9.56 -6.42 -18.71
N PRO A 34 9.58 -7.30 -19.72
CA PRO A 34 9.28 -6.94 -21.08
C PRO A 34 7.85 -6.43 -21.25
N VAL A 35 7.66 -5.42 -22.06
CA VAL A 35 6.36 -4.88 -22.45
C VAL A 35 6.14 -5.18 -23.93
N VAL A 36 5.01 -5.78 -24.26
CA VAL A 36 4.64 -6.11 -25.64
C VAL A 36 3.39 -5.34 -26.06
N ASN A 37 3.26 -5.09 -27.36
CA ASN A 37 2.03 -4.55 -27.94
C ASN A 37 1.02 -5.65 -28.26
N GLU A 38 -0.10 -5.29 -28.89
CA GLU A 38 -1.18 -6.23 -29.27
C GLU A 38 -0.71 -7.28 -30.29
N GLU A 39 0.35 -7.00 -31.04
CA GLU A 39 0.96 -7.92 -32.01
C GLU A 39 2.02 -8.83 -31.38
N ASN A 40 2.16 -8.81 -30.03
CA ASN A 40 3.21 -9.47 -29.28
C ASN A 40 4.64 -9.03 -29.64
N ALA A 41 4.81 -7.87 -30.25
CA ALA A 41 6.12 -7.29 -30.49
C ALA A 41 6.61 -6.55 -29.23
N LEU A 42 7.91 -6.72 -28.91
CA LEU A 42 8.54 -6.02 -27.80
C LEU A 42 8.58 -4.51 -28.08
N VAL A 43 7.96 -3.72 -27.21
CA VAL A 43 7.92 -2.24 -27.31
C VAL A 43 8.76 -1.55 -26.24
N GLY A 44 9.18 -2.26 -25.22
CA GLY A 44 10.01 -1.70 -24.15
C GLY A 44 10.21 -2.66 -22.99
N THR A 45 10.81 -2.13 -21.93
CA THR A 45 11.01 -2.86 -20.66
C THR A 45 10.70 -1.94 -19.49
N ILE A 46 10.19 -2.52 -18.39
CA ILE A 46 10.00 -1.84 -17.11
C ILE A 46 11.01 -2.41 -16.12
N GLY A 47 11.84 -1.54 -15.56
CA GLY A 47 12.78 -1.91 -14.50
C GLY A 47 12.17 -1.76 -13.11
N GLY A 48 12.74 -2.46 -12.10
CA GLY A 48 12.29 -2.41 -10.71
C GLY A 48 12.24 -0.99 -10.14
N GLN A 49 13.21 -0.14 -10.48
CA GLN A 49 13.20 1.27 -10.06
C GLN A 49 11.98 2.03 -10.61
N ALA A 50 11.60 1.80 -11.86
CA ALA A 50 10.41 2.42 -12.45
C ALA A 50 9.12 1.95 -11.78
N LEU A 51 9.05 0.66 -11.40
CA LEU A 51 7.92 0.13 -10.62
C LEU A 51 7.84 0.73 -9.22
N LEU A 52 8.97 0.93 -8.55
CA LEU A 52 9.00 1.55 -7.24
C LEU A 52 8.51 3.00 -7.29
N ILE A 53 8.94 3.77 -8.29
CA ILE A 53 8.45 5.14 -8.52
C ILE A 53 6.94 5.12 -8.75
N ALA A 54 6.46 4.26 -9.65
CA ALA A 54 5.03 4.15 -9.96
C ALA A 54 4.19 3.74 -8.74
N LEU A 55 4.70 2.85 -7.89
CA LEU A 55 4.06 2.47 -6.61
C LEU A 55 4.04 3.62 -5.62
N GLY A 56 5.13 4.39 -5.52
CA GLY A 56 5.20 5.59 -4.68
C GLY A 56 4.15 6.62 -5.08
N ASP A 57 4.06 6.93 -6.38
CA ASP A 57 3.06 7.85 -6.91
C ASP A 57 1.63 7.33 -6.71
N PHE A 58 1.40 6.03 -6.95
CA PHE A 58 0.10 5.38 -6.78
C PHE A 58 -0.38 5.37 -5.33
N SER A 59 0.53 5.18 -4.38
CA SER A 59 0.21 5.15 -2.94
C SER A 59 0.18 6.54 -2.28
N GLY A 60 0.53 7.59 -3.02
CA GLY A 60 0.69 8.93 -2.47
C GLY A 60 1.88 9.04 -1.49
N ALA A 61 2.88 8.15 -1.58
CA ALA A 61 4.02 8.13 -0.65
C ALA A 61 4.87 9.41 -0.69
N ASN A 62 4.77 10.19 -1.77
CA ASN A 62 5.46 11.47 -1.95
C ASN A 62 4.66 12.66 -1.39
N GLU A 63 3.40 12.45 -1.02
CA GLU A 63 2.56 13.48 -0.44
C GLU A 63 2.82 13.61 1.06
N THR A 64 2.84 14.85 1.54
CA THR A 64 2.96 15.10 2.98
C THR A 64 1.63 14.84 3.69
N GLY A 65 1.70 14.06 4.78
CA GLY A 65 0.50 13.72 5.52
C GLY A 65 0.78 12.73 6.63
N ALA A 66 -0.28 12.19 7.20
CA ALA A 66 -0.22 11.15 8.22
C ALA A 66 -0.67 9.81 7.65
N VAL A 67 -0.18 8.74 8.25
CA VAL A 67 -0.63 7.38 7.99
C VAL A 67 -1.28 6.84 9.25
N ILE A 68 -2.47 6.22 9.12
CA ILE A 68 -3.16 5.50 10.19
C ILE A 68 -3.40 4.07 9.72
N GLU A 69 -3.16 3.09 10.59
CA GLU A 69 -3.54 1.71 10.36
C GLU A 69 -4.59 1.26 11.36
N LEU A 70 -5.69 0.77 10.83
CA LEU A 70 -6.78 0.18 11.58
C LEU A 70 -6.79 -1.33 11.38
N GLN A 71 -7.14 -2.07 12.44
CA GLN A 71 -7.33 -3.51 12.36
C GLN A 71 -8.78 -3.84 12.76
N MET A 72 -9.45 -4.71 11.99
CA MET A 72 -10.84 -5.08 12.25
C MET A 72 -11.25 -6.40 11.61
N GLU A 73 -12.35 -6.95 12.06
CA GLU A 73 -13.01 -8.04 11.32
C GLU A 73 -13.59 -7.53 10.00
N ARG A 74 -13.65 -8.40 8.99
CA ARG A 74 -14.20 -8.06 7.67
C ARG A 74 -15.65 -7.59 7.73
N SER A 75 -16.44 -8.13 8.66
CA SER A 75 -17.84 -7.74 8.92
C SER A 75 -17.98 -6.29 9.39
N ASN A 76 -16.95 -5.76 10.06
CA ASN A 76 -16.96 -4.43 10.66
C ASN A 76 -16.36 -3.37 9.71
N PHE A 77 -15.85 -3.78 8.55
CA PHE A 77 -15.29 -2.84 7.57
C PHE A 77 -16.39 -2.04 6.90
N ASN A 78 -16.37 -0.72 7.12
CA ASN A 78 -17.28 0.23 6.50
C ASN A 78 -16.51 1.47 6.03
N ILE A 79 -16.22 1.50 4.73
CA ILE A 79 -15.46 2.61 4.12
C ILE A 79 -16.20 3.96 4.22
N SER A 80 -17.53 3.95 4.18
CA SER A 80 -18.32 5.19 4.29
C SER A 80 -18.22 5.79 5.70
N GLU A 81 -18.15 4.95 6.72
CA GLU A 81 -17.96 5.41 8.10
C GLU A 81 -16.54 5.94 8.31
N ILE A 82 -15.54 5.21 7.85
CA ILE A 82 -14.13 5.66 7.88
C ILE A 82 -13.98 7.02 7.21
N ASN A 83 -14.52 7.16 5.98
CA ASN A 83 -14.45 8.43 5.25
C ASN A 83 -15.17 9.57 6.00
N ARG A 84 -16.34 9.30 6.57
CA ARG A 84 -17.10 10.28 7.35
C ARG A 84 -16.32 10.76 8.59
N ILE A 85 -15.62 9.85 9.28
CA ILE A 85 -14.77 10.20 10.42
C ILE A 85 -13.64 11.12 9.96
N VAL A 86 -12.95 10.76 8.88
CA VAL A 86 -11.85 11.55 8.30
C VAL A 86 -12.33 12.94 7.87
N GLU A 87 -13.41 13.01 7.12
CA GLU A 87 -13.97 14.30 6.64
C GLU A 87 -14.46 15.19 7.78
N SER A 88 -15.01 14.61 8.85
CA SER A 88 -15.46 15.39 10.02
C SER A 88 -14.33 16.09 10.76
N ASP A 89 -13.09 15.65 10.58
CA ASP A 89 -11.86 16.28 11.10
C ASP A 89 -11.21 17.24 10.08
N GLY A 90 -11.84 17.45 8.93
CA GLY A 90 -11.33 18.30 7.86
C GLY A 90 -10.15 17.70 7.09
N ALA A 91 -9.92 16.39 7.23
CA ALA A 91 -8.91 15.65 6.48
C ALA A 91 -9.50 15.02 5.21
N THR A 92 -8.61 14.64 4.28
CA THR A 92 -8.96 13.91 3.06
C THR A 92 -8.10 12.65 2.95
N ILE A 93 -8.70 11.55 2.55
CA ILE A 93 -7.98 10.31 2.26
C ILE A 93 -7.27 10.45 0.90
N LEU A 94 -5.94 10.42 0.91
CA LEU A 94 -5.11 10.40 -0.30
C LEU A 94 -5.00 9.01 -0.89
N HIS A 95 -4.82 8.01 0.00
CA HIS A 95 -4.73 6.61 -0.37
C HIS A 95 -5.33 5.74 0.72
N LEU A 96 -5.98 4.66 0.31
CA LEU A 96 -6.52 3.64 1.22
C LEU A 96 -6.16 2.26 0.68
N ASN A 97 -5.48 1.48 1.50
CA ASN A 97 -5.12 0.10 1.18
C ASN A 97 -5.74 -0.86 2.18
N ILE A 98 -6.21 -2.00 1.70
CA ILE A 98 -6.83 -3.04 2.52
C ILE A 98 -6.11 -4.35 2.27
N THR A 99 -5.55 -4.92 3.34
CA THR A 99 -4.92 -6.23 3.31
C THR A 99 -5.56 -7.15 4.34
N THR A 100 -5.38 -8.46 4.17
CA THR A 100 -5.80 -9.44 5.16
C THR A 100 -4.55 -10.04 5.79
N ARG A 101 -4.43 -9.99 7.12
CA ARG A 101 -3.32 -10.64 7.83
C ARG A 101 -3.54 -12.15 7.83
N PRO A 102 -2.62 -12.95 7.25
CA PRO A 102 -2.81 -14.41 7.12
C PRO A 102 -2.99 -15.12 8.46
N GLN A 103 -2.33 -14.64 9.53
CA GLN A 103 -2.33 -15.27 10.85
C GLN A 103 -3.64 -15.07 11.62
N THR A 104 -4.28 -13.93 11.47
CA THR A 104 -5.48 -13.55 12.25
C THR A 104 -6.75 -13.51 11.43
N LEU A 105 -6.64 -13.48 10.09
CA LEU A 105 -7.71 -13.24 9.14
C LEU A 105 -8.40 -11.86 9.28
N LEU A 106 -7.85 -10.98 10.12
CA LEU A 106 -8.33 -9.62 10.27
C LEU A 106 -7.92 -8.76 9.07
N LEU A 107 -8.75 -7.80 8.75
CA LEU A 107 -8.39 -6.75 7.81
C LEU A 107 -7.43 -5.77 8.48
N GLN A 108 -6.42 -5.37 7.75
CA GLN A 108 -5.60 -4.20 8.03
C GLN A 108 -5.94 -3.14 6.98
N VAL A 109 -6.38 -1.98 7.44
CA VAL A 109 -6.75 -0.84 6.61
C VAL A 109 -5.75 0.26 6.86
N THR A 110 -4.90 0.53 5.87
CA THR A 110 -3.91 1.60 5.91
C THR A 110 -4.48 2.82 5.20
N ILE A 111 -4.52 3.94 5.88
CA ILE A 111 -5.11 5.20 5.41
C ILE A 111 -4.01 6.25 5.37
N HIS A 112 -3.73 6.82 4.21
CA HIS A 112 -2.85 7.97 4.05
C HIS A 112 -3.71 9.25 3.90
N LEU A 113 -3.42 10.25 4.70
CA LEU A 113 -4.19 11.49 4.84
C LEU A 113 -3.38 12.70 4.39
N ASN A 114 -4.06 13.75 3.92
CA ASN A 114 -3.44 15.03 3.57
C ASN A 114 -3.12 15.93 4.77
N LYS A 115 -3.36 15.46 5.99
CA LYS A 115 -3.22 16.21 7.24
C LYS A 115 -2.17 15.55 8.11
N LYS A 116 -1.27 16.32 8.73
CA LYS A 116 -0.22 15.78 9.61
C LYS A 116 -0.65 15.67 11.06
N GLU A 117 -1.39 16.68 11.56
CA GLU A 117 -1.93 16.66 12.92
C GLU A 117 -3.22 15.83 12.92
N ILE A 118 -3.21 14.74 13.69
CA ILE A 118 -4.26 13.71 13.68
C ILE A 118 -4.76 13.31 15.07
N SER A 119 -4.40 14.02 16.13
CA SER A 119 -4.79 13.67 17.51
C SER A 119 -6.30 13.56 17.68
N THR A 120 -7.05 14.51 17.09
CA THR A 120 -8.53 14.50 17.11
C THR A 120 -9.10 13.34 16.31
N LEU A 121 -8.43 12.96 15.21
CA LEU A 121 -8.85 11.85 14.37
C LEU A 121 -8.60 10.49 15.05
N ILE A 122 -7.46 10.33 15.72
CA ILE A 122 -7.16 9.15 16.55
C ILE A 122 -8.25 8.98 17.61
N ALA A 123 -8.53 10.03 18.39
CA ALA A 123 -9.59 10.01 19.40
C ALA A 123 -10.98 9.72 18.81
N ALA A 124 -11.24 10.16 17.58
CA ALA A 124 -12.48 9.85 16.88
C ALA A 124 -12.56 8.36 16.50
N PHE A 125 -11.51 7.78 15.92
CA PHE A 125 -11.49 6.36 15.59
C PHE A 125 -11.66 5.48 16.84
N GLU A 126 -10.97 5.80 17.93
CA GLU A 126 -11.13 5.09 19.21
C GLU A 126 -12.58 5.15 19.75
N ARG A 127 -13.23 6.32 19.67
CA ARG A 127 -14.64 6.49 20.09
C ARG A 127 -15.62 5.67 19.23
N TYR A 128 -15.26 5.36 17.97
CA TYR A 128 -16.02 4.48 17.09
C TYR A 128 -15.57 3.01 17.18
N ASP A 129 -14.83 2.65 18.25
CA ASP A 129 -14.35 1.29 18.53
C ASP A 129 -13.44 0.70 17.44
N TYR A 130 -12.75 1.56 16.67
CA TYR A 130 -11.72 1.10 15.75
C TYR A 130 -10.42 0.80 16.49
N SER A 131 -9.84 -0.38 16.24
CA SER A 131 -8.53 -0.75 16.76
C SER A 131 -7.44 -0.13 15.90
N ILE A 132 -6.69 0.83 16.45
CA ILE A 132 -5.55 1.47 15.79
C ILE A 132 -4.31 0.67 16.12
N THR A 133 -3.59 0.20 15.10
CA THR A 133 -2.36 -0.59 15.25
C THR A 133 -1.10 0.21 14.96
N TYR A 134 -1.23 1.30 14.22
CA TYR A 134 -0.14 2.23 13.90
C TYR A 134 -0.71 3.58 13.50
N TYR A 135 0.04 4.62 13.77
CA TYR A 135 -0.15 5.94 13.17
C TYR A 135 1.18 6.70 13.11
N SER A 136 1.30 7.61 12.14
CA SER A 136 2.41 8.55 12.03
C SER A 136 1.89 9.90 11.59
N GLY A 137 2.39 10.96 12.20
CA GLY A 137 2.00 12.34 11.93
C GLY A 137 2.79 13.28 12.83
N GLU A 138 2.49 14.58 12.79
CA GLU A 138 3.00 15.51 13.78
C GLU A 138 2.17 15.35 15.05
N GLU A 139 2.73 14.73 16.07
CA GLU A 139 2.13 14.65 17.39
C GLU A 139 2.89 15.47 18.41
N LEU A 140 2.14 15.96 19.40
CA LEU A 140 2.70 16.59 20.59
C LEU A 140 3.35 15.58 21.56
N PHE A 141 3.37 14.29 21.20
CA PHE A 141 3.97 13.22 22.00
C PHE A 141 5.07 12.50 21.21
N GLU A 142 6.19 12.25 21.89
CA GLU A 142 7.34 11.53 21.35
C GLU A 142 6.93 10.21 20.72
N ASN A 143 6.99 10.15 19.41
CA ASN A 143 6.90 8.88 18.68
C ASN A 143 8.10 8.02 19.08
N ASP A 144 7.83 6.89 19.71
CA ASP A 144 8.85 5.93 20.08
C ASP A 144 9.49 5.36 18.79
N ILE A 145 10.73 5.79 18.50
CA ILE A 145 11.50 5.39 17.33
C ILE A 145 11.57 3.86 17.23
N ASP A 146 11.63 3.17 18.36
CA ASP A 146 11.61 1.71 18.45
C ASP A 146 10.30 1.09 17.96
N THR A 147 9.17 1.73 18.20
CA THR A 147 7.85 1.24 17.73
C THR A 147 7.75 1.37 16.22
N ASN A 148 8.19 2.50 15.67
CA ASN A 148 8.20 2.72 14.23
C ASN A 148 9.18 1.79 13.50
N TYR A 149 10.35 1.52 14.09
CA TYR A 149 11.31 0.57 13.56
C TYR A 149 10.75 -0.86 13.54
N ARG A 150 10.15 -1.34 14.64
CA ARG A 150 9.52 -2.67 14.70
C ARG A 150 8.37 -2.80 13.71
N HIS A 151 7.59 -1.74 13.51
CA HIS A 151 6.51 -1.73 12.53
C HIS A 151 7.05 -1.91 11.11
N LEU A 152 8.10 -1.16 10.74
CA LEU A 152 8.77 -1.29 9.46
C LEU A 152 9.35 -2.71 9.25
N MET A 153 10.01 -3.28 10.27
CA MET A 153 10.59 -4.62 10.18
C MET A 153 9.52 -5.70 10.01
N ASN A 154 8.37 -5.57 10.68
CA ASN A 154 7.23 -6.47 10.49
C ASN A 154 6.62 -6.38 9.08
N TYR A 155 6.70 -5.23 8.44
CA TYR A 155 6.24 -5.05 7.06
C TYR A 155 7.17 -5.71 6.05
N LEU A 156 8.46 -5.69 6.33
CA LEU A 156 9.49 -6.26 5.45
C LEU A 156 9.68 -7.77 5.66
N ASP A 157 9.03 -8.34 6.67
CA ASP A 157 9.11 -9.78 7.03
C ASP A 157 10.56 -10.23 7.30
N ILE A 158 11.37 -9.35 7.96
CA ILE A 158 12.78 -9.56 8.28
C ILE A 158 12.96 -9.80 9.78
#